data_c884b6d3ae9de3b0fc48d18545b44870
#
_entry.id   c884b6d3ae9de3b0fc48d18545b44870
#
_cell.length_a   1.000
_cell.length_b   1.000
_cell.length_c   1.000
_cell.angle_alpha   90.00
_cell.angle_beta   90.00
_cell.angle_gamma   90.00
#
_symmetry.space_group_name_H-M   'P 1'
#
loop_
_entity.id
_entity.type
_entity.pdbx_description
1 polymer ?
#
loop_
_entity_poly.entity_id
_entity_poly.type
_entity_poly.pdbx_seq_one_letter_code
_entity_poly.pdbx_strand_id
1 'polypeptide(L)'
;MILHKSENLTFFTPEDANDSLGALFFDAGISAGFPSPAEDFKEQRLSLDRELIKNKEATFFARVSGQSMIGAGLDDHDLLVIDRSLEPENNKIAVCFLDGEFTVKRLKVQNNEVWLQPENPDYPVIKVTSENSFVIWGIVTNVIKKV
;
A
#
# COMPACT_ATOMS: atom_id res chain seq x y z
N MET A 1 -10.43 -13.52 4.38
CA MET A 1 -11.74 -13.45 3.70
C MET A 1 -11.73 -12.34 2.65
N ILE A 2 -12.25 -12.61 1.47
CA ILE A 2 -12.40 -11.61 0.42
C ILE A 2 -13.60 -10.73 0.74
N LEU A 3 -13.40 -9.40 0.89
CA LEU A 3 -14.47 -8.43 1.12
C LEU A 3 -15.11 -7.97 -0.17
N HIS A 4 -14.28 -7.67 -1.16
CA HIS A 4 -14.70 -7.10 -2.42
C HIS A 4 -13.66 -7.42 -3.49
N LYS A 5 -14.14 -7.66 -4.69
CA LYS A 5 -13.27 -7.85 -5.85
C LYS A 5 -13.71 -6.89 -6.94
N SER A 6 -12.81 -6.01 -7.35
CA SER A 6 -12.96 -5.18 -8.53
C SER A 6 -12.08 -5.71 -9.67
N GLU A 7 -12.16 -5.06 -10.82
CA GLU A 7 -11.31 -5.43 -11.97
C GLU A 7 -9.81 -5.40 -11.64
N ASN A 8 -9.38 -4.43 -10.82
CA ASN A 8 -7.98 -4.17 -10.54
C ASN A 8 -7.52 -4.52 -9.12
N LEU A 9 -8.44 -4.73 -8.20
CA LEU A 9 -8.10 -4.93 -6.79
C LEU A 9 -9.03 -5.98 -6.16
N THR A 10 -8.44 -6.80 -5.31
CA THR A 10 -9.18 -7.72 -4.43
C THR A 10 -8.86 -7.35 -3.00
N PHE A 11 -9.88 -7.04 -2.21
CA PHE A 11 -9.74 -6.53 -0.84
C PHE A 11 -9.92 -7.64 0.20
N PHE A 12 -9.12 -7.55 1.26
CA PHE A 12 -9.15 -8.45 2.40
C PHE A 12 -9.08 -7.64 3.69
N THR A 13 -9.55 -8.22 4.80
CA THR A 13 -9.30 -7.68 6.13
C THR A 13 -8.22 -8.48 6.83
N PRO A 14 -7.47 -7.86 7.76
CA PRO A 14 -6.56 -8.60 8.62
C PRO A 14 -7.32 -9.61 9.50
N GLU A 15 -6.75 -10.79 9.68
CA GLU A 15 -7.19 -11.71 10.71
C GLU A 15 -6.54 -11.34 12.04
N ASP A 16 -7.06 -11.90 13.14
CA ASP A 16 -6.45 -11.69 14.45
C ASP A 16 -5.06 -12.31 14.50
N ALA A 17 -4.07 -11.51 14.89
CA ALA A 17 -2.70 -11.94 14.95
C ALA A 17 -2.47 -12.93 16.10
N ASN A 18 -1.70 -13.98 15.83
CA ASN A 18 -1.14 -14.83 16.86
C ASN A 18 0.28 -14.36 17.17
N ASP A 19 0.45 -13.70 18.31
CA ASP A 19 1.72 -13.10 18.71
C ASP A 19 2.89 -14.09 18.79
N SER A 20 2.61 -15.39 18.93
CA SER A 20 3.65 -16.42 18.98
C SER A 20 4.31 -16.69 17.62
N LEU A 21 3.79 -16.17 16.53
CA LEU A 21 4.29 -16.41 15.19
C LEU A 21 5.34 -15.40 14.71
N GLY A 22 5.76 -14.47 15.58
CA GLY A 22 6.80 -13.50 15.21
C GLY A 22 8.12 -14.20 14.84
N ALA A 23 8.78 -13.72 13.79
CA ALA A 23 10.08 -14.21 13.34
C ALA A 23 11.23 -13.47 14.01
N LEU A 24 12.43 -14.05 13.96
CA LEU A 24 13.63 -13.38 14.44
C LEU A 24 13.94 -12.14 13.61
N PHE A 25 14.37 -11.10 14.29
CA PHE A 25 14.66 -9.80 13.69
C PHE A 25 16.07 -9.33 14.07
N PHE A 26 16.81 -8.82 13.09
CA PHE A 26 18.13 -8.25 13.29
C PHE A 26 18.01 -6.73 13.44
N ASP A 27 18.14 -6.24 14.66
CA ASP A 27 17.96 -4.84 14.97
C ASP A 27 19.12 -3.96 14.49
N ALA A 28 20.33 -4.52 14.41
CA ALA A 28 21.53 -3.78 13.99
C ALA A 28 21.56 -3.39 12.52
N GLY A 29 20.64 -3.94 11.71
CA GLY A 29 20.59 -3.70 10.28
C GLY A 29 21.60 -4.52 9.49
N ILE A 30 21.32 -4.70 8.23
CA ILE A 30 22.19 -5.38 7.28
C ILE A 30 22.45 -4.44 6.11
N SER A 31 23.73 -4.15 5.84
CA SER A 31 24.09 -3.27 4.74
C SER A 31 23.92 -4.00 3.40
N ALA A 32 23.21 -3.39 2.48
CA ALA A 32 22.90 -4.02 1.18
C ALA A 32 24.10 -4.13 0.24
N GLY A 33 25.14 -3.36 0.43
CA GLY A 33 26.34 -3.36 -0.43
C GLY A 33 27.58 -3.97 0.22
N PHE A 34 27.63 -3.99 1.53
CA PHE A 34 28.81 -4.41 2.28
C PHE A 34 28.43 -5.32 3.45
N PRO A 35 29.32 -6.26 3.81
CA PRO A 35 29.07 -7.10 4.98
C PRO A 35 28.94 -6.29 6.26
N SER A 36 28.04 -6.70 7.15
CA SER A 36 27.88 -6.12 8.48
C SER A 36 28.52 -7.02 9.54
N PRO A 37 29.08 -6.44 10.65
CA PRO A 37 29.64 -7.23 11.73
C PRO A 37 28.59 -8.15 12.38
N ALA A 38 28.90 -9.44 12.51
CA ALA A 38 27.99 -10.42 13.10
C ALA A 38 27.86 -10.29 14.62
N GLU A 39 28.87 -9.69 15.28
CA GLU A 39 28.87 -9.46 16.74
C GLU A 39 27.81 -8.43 17.17
N ASP A 40 27.28 -7.60 16.25
CA ASP A 40 26.20 -6.66 16.56
C ASP A 40 24.81 -7.33 16.55
N PHE A 41 24.78 -8.63 16.35
CA PHE A 41 23.52 -9.38 16.30
C PHE A 41 22.84 -9.39 17.66
N LYS A 42 21.56 -9.01 17.65
CA LYS A 42 20.66 -9.14 18.80
C LYS A 42 19.46 -9.98 18.42
N GLU A 43 19.15 -10.96 19.26
CA GLU A 43 18.01 -11.83 19.07
C GLU A 43 16.73 -11.15 19.53
N GLN A 44 15.88 -10.80 18.58
CA GLN A 44 14.54 -10.25 18.82
C GLN A 44 13.53 -10.97 17.94
N ARG A 45 12.27 -10.93 18.35
CA ARG A 45 11.17 -11.40 17.49
C ARG A 45 10.36 -10.21 17.01
N LEU A 46 10.06 -10.22 15.71
CA LEU A 46 9.23 -9.22 15.07
C LEU A 46 7.91 -9.86 14.62
N SER A 47 6.81 -9.23 14.95
CA SER A 47 5.50 -9.55 14.36
C SER A 47 5.24 -8.61 13.19
N LEU A 48 5.09 -9.16 12.00
CA LEU A 48 4.77 -8.36 10.81
C LEU A 48 3.43 -7.65 10.97
N ASP A 49 2.45 -8.28 11.60
CA ASP A 49 1.15 -7.64 11.85
C ASP A 49 1.31 -6.38 12.68
N ARG A 50 2.09 -6.44 13.76
CA ARG A 50 2.35 -5.28 14.61
C ARG A 50 3.18 -4.21 13.89
N GLU A 51 4.12 -4.62 13.06
CA GLU A 51 4.96 -3.70 12.30
C GLU A 51 4.16 -2.93 11.24
N LEU A 52 3.30 -3.63 10.51
CA LEU A 52 2.61 -3.07 9.36
C LEU A 52 1.23 -2.52 9.67
N ILE A 53 0.54 -3.06 10.69
CA ILE A 53 -0.83 -2.68 11.02
C ILE A 53 -0.82 -1.78 12.25
N LYS A 54 -0.95 -0.47 12.03
CA LYS A 54 -0.95 0.53 13.11
C LYS A 54 -2.36 0.79 13.65
N ASN A 55 -3.38 0.58 12.83
CA ASN A 55 -4.78 0.73 13.21
C ASN A 55 -5.58 -0.42 12.57
N LYS A 56 -5.81 -1.48 13.35
CA LYS A 56 -6.45 -2.70 12.86
C LYS A 56 -7.83 -2.45 12.25
N GLU A 57 -8.63 -1.61 12.91
CA GLU A 57 -10.00 -1.36 12.47
C GLU A 57 -10.07 -0.58 11.14
N ALA A 58 -9.01 0.12 10.79
CA ALA A 58 -8.92 0.91 9.55
C ALA A 58 -8.00 0.29 8.50
N THR A 59 -7.39 -0.87 8.78
CA THR A 59 -6.44 -1.52 7.89
C THR A 59 -7.11 -2.54 7.00
N PHE A 60 -6.80 -2.46 5.72
CA PHE A 60 -7.26 -3.40 4.69
C PHE A 60 -6.07 -3.85 3.85
N PHE A 61 -6.17 -5.04 3.32
CA PHE A 61 -5.21 -5.55 2.34
C PHE A 61 -5.87 -5.59 0.97
N ALA A 62 -5.09 -5.33 -0.07
CA ALA A 62 -5.57 -5.46 -1.44
C ALA A 62 -4.52 -6.11 -2.32
N ARG A 63 -4.94 -7.04 -3.15
CA ARG A 63 -4.10 -7.65 -4.18
C ARG A 63 -4.20 -6.81 -5.44
N VAL A 64 -3.05 -6.40 -5.99
CA VAL A 64 -2.99 -5.59 -7.21
C VAL A 64 -3.21 -6.47 -8.43
N SER A 65 -3.99 -5.97 -9.38
CA SER A 65 -4.06 -6.45 -10.75
C SER A 65 -3.76 -5.30 -11.69
N GLY A 66 -2.83 -5.48 -12.61
CA GLY A 66 -2.49 -4.46 -13.59
C GLY A 66 -1.12 -3.83 -13.36
N GLN A 67 -0.78 -2.85 -14.18
CA GLN A 67 0.57 -2.32 -14.31
C GLN A 67 0.66 -0.80 -14.22
N SER A 68 -0.41 -0.10 -13.86
CA SER A 68 -0.43 1.36 -13.88
C SER A 68 0.52 2.02 -12.89
N MET A 69 1.02 1.26 -11.90
CA MET A 69 1.87 1.78 -10.82
C MET A 69 3.23 1.09 -10.75
N ILE A 70 3.69 0.46 -11.83
CA ILE A 70 4.97 -0.27 -11.84
C ILE A 70 6.17 0.64 -11.55
N GLY A 71 6.13 1.90 -11.99
CA GLY A 71 7.19 2.87 -11.71
C GLY A 71 7.31 3.26 -10.24
N ALA A 72 6.27 3.01 -9.44
CA ALA A 72 6.28 3.19 -7.99
C ALA A 72 6.56 1.89 -7.23
N GLY A 73 6.91 0.81 -7.92
CA GLY A 73 7.20 -0.48 -7.32
C GLY A 73 5.96 -1.30 -6.96
N LEU A 74 4.80 -0.99 -7.54
CA LEU A 74 3.58 -1.76 -7.37
C LEU A 74 3.35 -2.60 -8.62
N ASP A 75 3.66 -3.88 -8.53
CA ASP A 75 3.50 -4.82 -9.64
C ASP A 75 2.25 -5.67 -9.51
N ASP A 76 1.89 -6.30 -10.61
CA ASP A 76 0.81 -7.28 -10.62
C ASP A 76 1.02 -8.35 -9.55
N HIS A 77 -0.04 -8.74 -8.86
CA HIS A 77 -0.05 -9.70 -7.74
C HIS A 77 0.55 -9.22 -6.41
N ASP A 78 1.07 -8.00 -6.33
CA ASP A 78 1.55 -7.45 -5.07
C ASP A 78 0.41 -7.29 -4.05
N LEU A 79 0.77 -7.35 -2.78
CA LEU A 79 -0.17 -7.13 -1.69
C LEU A 79 0.05 -5.74 -1.10
N LEU A 80 -0.99 -4.92 -1.12
CA LEU A 80 -0.97 -3.59 -0.52
C LEU A 80 -1.50 -3.63 0.90
N VAL A 81 -0.87 -2.88 1.79
CA VAL A 81 -1.41 -2.54 3.11
C VAL A 81 -1.99 -1.13 3.00
N ILE A 82 -3.27 -1.00 3.35
CA ILE A 82 -4.03 0.24 3.19
C ILE A 82 -4.58 0.66 4.54
N ASP A 83 -4.39 1.91 4.91
CA ASP A 83 -4.93 2.49 6.14
C ASP A 83 -5.93 3.58 5.78
N ARG A 84 -7.19 3.37 6.18
CA ARG A 84 -8.28 4.30 5.92
C ARG A 84 -8.38 5.42 6.96
N SER A 85 -7.63 5.33 8.05
CA SER A 85 -7.61 6.38 9.09
C SER A 85 -6.66 7.54 8.77
N LEU A 86 -5.75 7.34 7.80
CA LEU A 86 -4.79 8.37 7.44
C LEU A 86 -5.43 9.45 6.57
N GLU A 87 -5.02 10.70 6.83
CA GLU A 87 -5.43 11.83 6.00
C GLU A 87 -4.76 11.77 4.64
N PRO A 88 -5.50 12.02 3.55
CA PRO A 88 -4.92 12.12 2.23
C PRO A 88 -3.97 13.32 2.13
N GLU A 89 -2.80 13.08 1.55
CA GLU A 89 -1.79 14.11 1.35
C GLU A 89 -1.26 14.06 -0.07
N ASN A 90 -0.76 15.20 -0.55
CA ASN A 90 -0.11 15.29 -1.85
C ASN A 90 1.08 14.32 -1.94
N ASN A 91 1.24 13.66 -3.07
CA ASN A 91 2.26 12.66 -3.39
C ASN A 91 2.10 11.29 -2.72
N LYS A 92 1.07 11.09 -1.90
CA LYS A 92 0.77 9.76 -1.35
C LYS A 92 0.12 8.87 -2.41
N ILE A 93 0.38 7.58 -2.31
CA ILE A 93 -0.31 6.59 -3.13
C ILE A 93 -1.61 6.21 -2.39
N ALA A 94 -2.71 6.27 -3.11
CA ALA A 94 -4.03 6.04 -2.53
C ALA A 94 -4.84 5.05 -3.35
N VAL A 95 -5.71 4.34 -2.67
CA VAL A 95 -6.81 3.63 -3.29
C VAL A 95 -7.97 4.60 -3.40
N CYS A 96 -8.43 4.81 -4.61
CA CYS A 96 -9.50 5.75 -4.92
C CYS A 96 -10.69 5.01 -5.52
N PHE A 97 -11.87 5.52 -5.23
CA PHE A 97 -13.10 5.08 -5.89
C PHE A 97 -13.50 6.19 -6.86
N LEU A 98 -13.47 5.89 -8.14
CA LEU A 98 -13.72 6.85 -9.21
C LEU A 98 -14.77 6.28 -10.17
N ASP A 99 -15.91 6.96 -10.27
CA ASP A 99 -16.99 6.62 -11.20
C ASP A 99 -17.41 5.13 -11.14
N GLY A 100 -17.50 4.60 -9.94
CA GLY A 100 -17.92 3.22 -9.69
C GLY A 100 -16.80 2.18 -9.68
N GLU A 101 -15.55 2.58 -9.86
CA GLU A 101 -14.41 1.67 -9.92
C GLU A 101 -13.31 2.03 -8.93
N PHE A 102 -12.66 1.01 -8.37
CA PHE A 102 -11.47 1.20 -7.55
C PHE A 102 -10.22 1.29 -8.42
N THR A 103 -9.31 2.19 -8.07
CA THR A 103 -8.01 2.33 -8.71
C THR A 103 -6.95 2.75 -7.71
N VAL A 104 -5.70 2.41 -7.96
CA VAL A 104 -4.55 2.85 -7.17
C VAL A 104 -3.77 3.86 -7.99
N LYS A 105 -3.57 5.03 -7.43
CA LYS A 105 -2.86 6.12 -8.12
C LYS A 105 -2.11 6.98 -7.10
N ARG A 106 -1.12 7.72 -7.59
CA ARG A 106 -0.49 8.77 -6.79
C ARG A 106 -1.36 10.01 -6.80
N LEU A 107 -1.64 10.55 -5.64
CA LEU A 107 -2.40 11.79 -5.51
C LEU A 107 -1.51 12.98 -5.85
N LYS A 108 -1.99 13.83 -6.73
CA LYS A 108 -1.41 15.15 -6.97
C LYS A 108 -2.47 16.20 -6.69
N VAL A 109 -2.23 17.01 -5.67
CA VAL A 109 -3.15 18.07 -5.26
C VAL A 109 -2.49 19.41 -5.52
N GLN A 110 -3.12 20.24 -6.35
CA GLN A 110 -2.59 21.54 -6.72
C GLN A 110 -3.76 22.50 -6.99
N ASN A 111 -3.74 23.68 -6.37
CA ASN A 111 -4.75 24.73 -6.59
C ASN A 111 -6.19 24.23 -6.38
N ASN A 112 -6.43 23.43 -5.33
CA ASN A 112 -7.72 22.80 -5.03
C ASN A 112 -8.19 21.80 -6.10
N GLU A 113 -7.32 21.41 -7.01
CA GLU A 113 -7.57 20.37 -8.00
C GLU A 113 -6.89 19.08 -7.59
N VAL A 114 -7.53 17.95 -7.90
CA VAL A 114 -6.98 16.62 -7.65
C VAL A 114 -6.71 15.92 -8.97
N TRP A 115 -5.49 15.42 -9.09
CA TRP A 115 -5.05 14.63 -10.22
C TRP A 115 -4.67 13.26 -9.73
N LEU A 116 -5.04 12.23 -10.46
CA LEU A 116 -4.65 10.85 -10.19
C LEU A 116 -3.58 10.48 -11.18
N GLN A 117 -2.36 10.32 -10.66
CA GLN A 117 -1.20 10.07 -11.50
C GLN A 117 -0.80 8.61 -11.46
N PRO A 118 -0.83 7.89 -12.60
CA PRO A 118 -0.21 6.58 -12.70
C PRO A 118 1.31 6.73 -12.70
N GLU A 119 2.00 5.70 -12.26
CA GLU A 119 3.46 5.58 -12.33
C GLU A 119 3.84 4.65 -13.48
N ASN A 120 3.27 4.91 -14.64
CA ASN A 120 3.52 4.18 -15.87
C ASN A 120 3.14 5.11 -17.04
N PRO A 121 4.07 5.43 -17.96
CA PRO A 121 3.79 6.36 -19.05
C PRO A 121 2.74 5.87 -20.05
N ASP A 122 2.43 4.57 -20.06
CA ASP A 122 1.39 3.99 -20.92
C ASP A 122 -0.04 4.27 -20.44
N TYR A 123 -0.18 4.84 -19.24
CA TYR A 123 -1.48 5.15 -18.65
C TYR A 123 -1.66 6.66 -18.49
N PRO A 124 -2.88 7.18 -18.76
CA PRO A 124 -3.10 8.63 -18.70
C PRO A 124 -3.23 9.14 -17.26
N VAL A 125 -2.82 10.38 -17.05
CA VAL A 125 -3.15 11.13 -15.83
C VAL A 125 -4.64 11.48 -15.88
N ILE A 126 -5.32 11.33 -14.76
CA ILE A 126 -6.75 11.59 -14.64
C ILE A 126 -6.96 12.84 -13.79
N LYS A 127 -7.59 13.88 -14.35
CA LYS A 127 -8.04 15.02 -13.57
C LYS A 127 -9.42 14.71 -13.01
N VAL A 128 -9.58 14.81 -11.68
CA VAL A 128 -10.87 14.66 -11.03
C VAL A 128 -11.64 15.98 -11.18
N THR A 129 -12.87 15.89 -11.69
CA THR A 129 -13.74 17.05 -11.91
C THR A 129 -15.02 16.90 -11.09
N SER A 130 -15.83 17.96 -11.05
CA SER A 130 -17.13 17.94 -10.38
C SER A 130 -18.12 16.95 -10.99
N GLU A 131 -17.88 16.50 -12.22
CA GLU A 131 -18.70 15.48 -12.89
C GLU A 131 -18.37 14.07 -12.46
N ASN A 132 -17.23 13.87 -11.82
CA ASN A 132 -16.82 12.56 -11.31
C ASN A 132 -17.46 12.27 -9.95
N SER A 133 -17.86 11.01 -9.75
CA SER A 133 -18.08 10.47 -8.43
C SER A 133 -16.73 10.00 -7.90
N PHE A 134 -16.19 10.66 -6.87
CA PHE A 134 -14.83 10.43 -6.42
C PHE A 134 -14.71 10.41 -4.89
N VAL A 135 -14.03 9.38 -4.38
CA VAL A 135 -13.67 9.26 -2.97
C VAL A 135 -12.26 8.71 -2.88
N ILE A 136 -11.44 9.30 -2.02
CA ILE A 136 -10.19 8.69 -1.60
C ILE A 136 -10.54 7.67 -0.53
N TRP A 137 -10.40 6.40 -0.86
CA TRP A 137 -10.87 5.31 0.00
C TRP A 137 -9.88 4.99 1.13
N GLY A 138 -8.59 5.03 0.83
CA GLY A 138 -7.54 4.76 1.82
C GLY A 138 -6.15 5.05 1.27
N ILE A 139 -5.18 5.14 2.17
CA ILE A 139 -3.78 5.44 1.83
C ILE A 139 -2.97 4.15 1.86
N VAL A 140 -2.20 3.90 0.82
CA VAL A 140 -1.29 2.75 0.76
C VAL A 140 -0.07 3.06 1.62
N THR A 141 0.15 2.24 2.64
CA THR A 141 1.28 2.42 3.57
C THR A 141 2.46 1.51 3.25
N ASN A 142 2.18 0.34 2.72
CA ASN A 142 3.20 -0.67 2.44
C ASN A 142 2.82 -1.52 1.25
N VAL A 143 3.83 -2.09 0.61
CA VAL A 143 3.69 -3.08 -0.46
C VAL A 143 4.45 -4.33 -0.05
N ILE A 144 3.82 -5.48 -0.17
CA ILE A 144 4.47 -6.78 0.08
C ILE A 144 4.57 -7.49 -1.26
N LYS A 145 5.78 -7.79 -1.63
CA LYS A 145 6.15 -8.33 -2.94
C LYS A 145 6.89 -9.65 -2.78
N LYS A 146 6.53 -10.64 -3.61
CA LYS A 146 7.36 -11.83 -3.78
C LYS A 146 8.51 -11.53 -4.73
N VAL A 147 9.65 -11.99 -4.40
CA VAL A 147 10.85 -11.86 -5.24
C VAL A 147 11.23 -13.21 -5.87
#